data_b343c743f6d4e4735565e8dd7ba91403
#
_entry.id   b343c743f6d4e4735565e8dd7ba91403
#
_cell.length_a   1.000
_cell.length_b   1.000
_cell.length_c   1.000
_cell.angle_alpha   90.00
_cell.angle_beta   90.00
_cell.angle_gamma   90.00
#
_symmetry.space_group_name_H-M   'P 1'
#
loop_
_entity.id
_entity.type
_entity.pdbx_description
1 polymer ?
#
loop_
_entity_poly.entity_id
_entity_poly.type
_entity_poly.pdbx_seq_one_letter_code
_entity_poly.pdbx_strand_id
1 'polypeptide(L)'
;MSLGESLMKPTAMLYRNLVAMEVEESIRGYPIDAVVLLGGCDKTVPAQLMGAAGADVPAIALTGGPANPAIFRGRELGVGTDLWGYVNELRAGRMSQSDFDELEAASMPSVGHCPELGTASTMAALTE
;
A
#
# COMPACT_ATOMS: atom_id res chain seq x y z
N MET A 1 -0.39 2.30 -3.69
CA MET A 1 0.89 3.06 -3.80
C MET A 1 0.57 4.45 -4.30
N SER A 2 1.14 5.49 -3.71
CA SER A 2 0.92 6.87 -4.16
C SER A 2 1.93 7.23 -5.27
N LEU A 3 1.56 8.22 -6.10
CA LEU A 3 2.50 8.77 -7.09
C LEU A 3 3.77 9.32 -6.43
N GLY A 4 3.66 9.82 -5.20
CA GLY A 4 4.80 10.30 -4.42
C GLY A 4 5.84 9.21 -4.16
N GLU A 5 5.42 8.00 -3.88
CA GLU A 5 6.32 6.85 -3.68
C GLU A 5 6.95 6.41 -5.00
N SER A 6 6.16 6.27 -6.06
CA SER A 6 6.65 5.90 -7.38
C SER A 6 7.66 6.90 -7.96
N LEU A 7 7.50 8.17 -7.63
CA LEU A 7 8.40 9.24 -8.06
C LEU A 7 9.50 9.57 -7.03
N MET A 8 9.61 8.78 -5.97
CA MET A 8 10.56 8.99 -4.88
C MET A 8 10.48 10.40 -4.27
N LYS A 9 9.27 10.92 -4.12
CA LYS A 9 9.02 12.27 -3.59
C LYS A 9 8.85 12.26 -2.07
N PRO A 10 9.39 13.25 -1.35
CA PRO A 10 9.21 13.38 0.11
C PRO A 10 7.75 13.52 0.54
N THR A 11 6.89 13.96 -0.38
CA THR A 11 5.44 14.13 -0.16
C THR A 11 4.71 12.86 0.26
N ALA A 12 5.26 11.67 0.01
CA ALA A 12 4.67 10.41 0.49
C ALA A 12 4.53 10.39 2.02
N MET A 13 5.54 10.90 2.76
CA MET A 13 5.48 11.00 4.22
C MET A 13 4.54 12.11 4.68
N LEU A 14 4.49 13.23 3.97
CA LEU A 14 3.52 14.28 4.23
C LEU A 14 2.09 13.77 4.04
N TYR A 15 1.84 13.00 2.99
CA TYR A 15 0.55 12.38 2.75
C TYR A 15 0.11 11.48 3.92
N ARG A 16 1.02 10.66 4.49
CA ARG A 16 0.73 9.89 5.70
C ARG A 16 0.25 10.79 6.84
N ASN A 17 0.93 11.91 7.08
CA ASN A 17 0.57 12.84 8.15
C ASN A 17 -0.78 13.51 7.89
N LEU A 18 -1.09 13.87 6.64
CA LEU A 18 -2.40 14.41 6.25
C LEU A 18 -3.52 13.40 6.52
N VAL A 19 -3.33 12.15 6.15
CA VAL A 19 -4.31 11.07 6.42
C VAL A 19 -4.49 10.87 7.94
N ALA A 20 -3.42 10.94 8.72
CA ALA A 20 -3.53 10.84 10.19
C ALA A 20 -4.38 11.97 10.78
N MET A 21 -4.18 13.20 10.33
CA MET A 21 -4.98 14.35 10.73
C MET A 21 -6.44 14.21 10.30
N GLU A 22 -6.69 13.75 9.08
CA GLU A 22 -8.04 13.52 8.55
C GLU A 22 -8.79 12.45 9.38
N VAL A 23 -8.10 11.36 9.73
CA VAL A 23 -8.67 10.29 10.59
C VAL A 23 -9.00 10.85 11.97
N GLU A 24 -8.08 11.57 12.60
CA GLU A 24 -8.32 12.18 13.92
C GLU A 24 -9.50 13.14 13.89
N GLU A 25 -9.54 14.06 12.92
CA GLU A 25 -10.63 15.03 12.79
C GLU A 25 -11.97 14.36 12.49
N SER A 26 -11.97 13.30 11.68
CA SER A 26 -13.17 12.51 11.40
C SER A 26 -13.71 11.84 12.66
N ILE A 27 -12.85 11.29 13.51
CA ILE A 27 -13.25 10.68 14.78
C ILE A 27 -13.80 11.76 15.74
N ARG A 28 -13.09 12.88 15.90
CA ARG A 28 -13.48 13.95 16.81
C ARG A 28 -14.72 14.73 16.34
N GLY A 29 -14.96 14.79 15.04
CA GLY A 29 -16.09 15.51 14.45
C GLY A 29 -17.44 14.83 14.61
N TYR A 30 -17.47 13.56 15.03
CA TYR A 30 -18.68 12.77 15.18
C TYR A 30 -18.79 12.15 16.58
N PRO A 31 -19.98 11.84 17.07
CA PRO A 31 -20.18 11.17 18.37
C PRO A 31 -19.84 9.67 18.26
N ILE A 32 -18.55 9.37 18.16
CA ILE A 32 -18.00 8.03 17.97
C ILE A 32 -17.38 7.55 19.29
N ASP A 33 -17.76 6.38 19.76
CA ASP A 33 -17.22 5.78 20.99
C ASP A 33 -16.06 4.81 20.71
N ALA A 34 -15.95 4.28 19.50
CA ALA A 34 -14.90 3.37 19.06
C ALA A 34 -14.79 3.34 17.54
N VAL A 35 -13.65 2.90 17.01
CA VAL A 35 -13.40 2.85 15.57
C VAL A 35 -12.83 1.51 15.13
N VAL A 36 -13.16 1.12 13.90
CA VAL A 36 -12.50 0.03 13.19
C VAL A 36 -11.67 0.64 12.06
N LEU A 37 -10.37 0.42 12.10
CA LEU A 37 -9.40 0.96 11.15
C LEU A 37 -9.15 -0.08 10.05
N LEU A 38 -9.58 0.20 8.82
CA LEU A 38 -9.37 -0.66 7.67
C LEU A 38 -8.20 -0.13 6.85
N GLY A 39 -7.07 -0.79 6.91
CA GLY A 39 -5.87 -0.35 6.21
C GLY A 39 -5.04 -1.53 5.68
N GLY A 40 -4.40 -1.36 4.54
CA GLY A 40 -3.59 -2.40 3.91
C GLY A 40 -2.33 -1.89 3.21
N CYS A 41 -1.95 -0.63 3.46
CA CYS A 41 -0.78 -0.04 2.82
C CYS A 41 0.18 0.53 3.86
N ASP A 42 1.44 0.65 3.49
CA ASP A 42 2.55 1.07 4.36
C ASP A 42 2.39 2.49 4.95
N LYS A 43 1.66 3.38 4.28
CA LYS A 43 1.35 4.73 4.80
C LYS A 43 -0.02 4.78 5.48
N THR A 44 -0.98 4.00 5.02
CA THR A 44 -2.36 4.02 5.53
C THR A 44 -2.45 3.47 6.95
N VAL A 45 -1.87 2.30 7.20
CA VAL A 45 -1.91 1.67 8.53
C VAL A 45 -1.32 2.58 9.61
N PRO A 46 -0.07 3.08 9.51
CA PRO A 46 0.48 3.96 10.52
C PRO A 46 -0.29 5.29 10.63
N ALA A 47 -0.83 5.82 9.54
CA ALA A 47 -1.62 7.05 9.59
C ALA A 47 -2.92 6.85 10.38
N GLN A 48 -3.62 5.75 10.16
CA GLN A 48 -4.83 5.42 10.90
C GLN A 48 -4.55 5.21 12.39
N LEU A 49 -3.49 4.49 12.74
CA LEU A 49 -3.07 4.30 14.12
C LEU A 49 -2.73 5.63 14.80
N MET A 50 -2.00 6.52 14.10
CA MET A 50 -1.67 7.86 14.61
C MET A 50 -2.93 8.68 14.86
N GLY A 51 -3.88 8.69 13.92
CA GLY A 51 -5.13 9.44 14.06
C GLY A 51 -6.02 8.92 15.18
N ALA A 52 -6.17 7.60 15.31
CA ALA A 52 -6.94 6.97 16.39
C ALA A 52 -6.29 7.21 17.77
N ALA A 53 -4.96 7.12 17.87
CA ALA A 53 -4.23 7.42 19.09
C ALA A 53 -4.34 8.91 19.47
N GLY A 54 -4.32 9.82 18.48
CA GLY A 54 -4.55 11.25 18.72
C GLY A 54 -5.96 11.54 19.24
N ALA A 55 -6.97 10.84 18.72
CA ALA A 55 -8.36 11.00 19.14
C ALA A 55 -8.66 10.34 20.51
N ASP A 56 -7.78 9.45 21.01
CA ASP A 56 -7.89 8.75 22.28
C ASP A 56 -9.22 7.98 22.44
N VAL A 57 -9.58 7.21 21.42
CA VAL A 57 -10.76 6.34 21.41
C VAL A 57 -10.36 4.87 21.27
N PRO A 58 -11.14 3.92 21.80
CA PRO A 58 -10.92 2.50 21.54
C PRO A 58 -10.90 2.21 20.04
N ALA A 59 -9.89 1.48 19.58
CA ALA A 59 -9.71 1.18 18.17
C ALA A 59 -9.36 -0.30 17.94
N ILE A 60 -9.88 -0.88 16.88
CA ILE A 60 -9.47 -2.17 16.36
C ILE A 60 -8.93 -1.95 14.94
N ALA A 61 -7.71 -2.42 14.68
CA ALA A 61 -7.16 -2.42 13.34
C ALA A 61 -7.47 -3.75 12.63
N LEU A 62 -7.93 -3.64 11.39
CA LEU A 62 -8.14 -4.77 10.49
C LEU A 62 -7.32 -4.51 9.22
N THR A 63 -6.17 -5.15 9.13
CA THR A 63 -5.16 -4.83 8.12
C THR A 63 -5.36 -5.54 6.78
N GLY A 64 -6.29 -6.49 6.72
CA GLY A 64 -6.48 -7.33 5.53
C GLY A 64 -5.28 -8.26 5.28
N GLY A 65 -5.40 -9.12 4.27
CA GLY A 65 -4.33 -10.03 3.87
C GLY A 65 -3.56 -9.53 2.65
N PRO A 66 -2.37 -10.09 2.37
CA PRO A 66 -1.63 -9.80 1.15
C PRO A 66 -2.33 -10.38 -0.09
N ALA A 67 -2.14 -9.75 -1.23
CA ALA A 67 -2.49 -10.34 -2.51
C ALA A 67 -1.66 -11.60 -2.77
N ASN A 68 -2.15 -12.47 -3.65
CA ASN A 68 -1.37 -13.63 -4.09
C ASN A 68 -0.06 -13.19 -4.76
N PRO A 69 1.00 -14.00 -4.69
CA PRO A 69 2.23 -13.73 -5.43
C PRO A 69 1.96 -13.55 -6.92
N ALA A 70 2.54 -12.51 -7.50
CA ALA A 70 2.47 -12.26 -8.92
C ALA A 70 3.40 -13.22 -9.68
N ILE A 71 2.91 -13.80 -10.78
CA ILE A 71 3.68 -14.70 -11.62
C ILE A 71 3.58 -14.23 -13.07
N PHE A 72 4.71 -13.98 -13.69
CA PHE A 72 4.79 -13.64 -15.10
C PHE A 72 5.70 -14.64 -15.83
N ARG A 73 5.13 -15.32 -16.83
CA ARG A 73 5.84 -16.35 -17.63
C ARG A 73 6.59 -17.39 -16.80
N GLY A 74 5.93 -17.85 -15.72
CA GLY A 74 6.48 -18.88 -14.84
C GLY A 74 7.52 -18.41 -13.84
N ARG A 75 7.76 -17.11 -13.75
CA ARG A 75 8.66 -16.48 -12.78
C ARG A 75 7.87 -15.60 -11.81
N GLU A 76 8.18 -15.73 -10.53
CA GLU A 76 7.63 -14.85 -9.50
C GLU A 76 8.13 -13.41 -9.70
N LEU A 77 7.23 -12.44 -9.55
CA LEU A 77 7.49 -11.02 -9.71
C LEU A 77 7.53 -10.31 -8.35
N GLY A 78 8.61 -9.64 -8.07
CA GLY A 78 8.65 -8.61 -7.05
C GLY A 78 8.06 -7.30 -7.58
N VAL A 79 6.86 -6.95 -7.14
CA VAL A 79 6.14 -5.76 -7.64
C VAL A 79 6.94 -4.47 -7.44
N GLY A 80 7.70 -4.38 -6.35
CA GLY A 80 8.54 -3.21 -6.06
C GLY A 80 9.92 -3.25 -6.71
N THR A 81 10.45 -4.44 -7.02
CA THR A 81 11.82 -4.64 -7.50
C THR A 81 11.90 -4.90 -9.00
N ASP A 82 11.08 -5.85 -9.49
CA ASP A 82 11.20 -6.30 -10.88
C ASP A 82 10.49 -5.37 -11.87
N LEU A 83 9.37 -4.75 -11.46
CA LEU A 83 8.59 -3.89 -12.35
C LEU A 83 9.43 -2.76 -12.97
N TRP A 84 10.30 -2.14 -12.20
CA TRP A 84 11.18 -1.08 -12.71
C TRP A 84 12.19 -1.60 -13.74
N GLY A 85 12.64 -2.82 -13.59
CA GLY A 85 13.46 -3.50 -14.59
C GLY A 85 12.71 -3.61 -15.92
N TYR A 86 11.48 -4.10 -15.90
CA TYR A 86 10.65 -4.25 -17.09
C TYR A 86 10.24 -2.90 -17.72
N VAL A 87 10.00 -1.87 -16.92
CA VAL A 87 9.80 -0.50 -17.45
C VAL A 87 11.02 -0.03 -18.25
N ASN A 88 12.22 -0.32 -17.76
CA ASN A 88 13.45 0.03 -18.50
C ASN A 88 13.61 -0.82 -19.77
N GLU A 89 13.25 -2.10 -19.77
CA GLU A 89 13.25 -2.95 -20.96
C GLU A 89 12.27 -2.43 -22.02
N LEU A 90 11.06 -2.02 -21.62
CA LEU A 90 10.08 -1.40 -22.50
C LEU A 90 10.63 -0.10 -23.11
N ARG A 91 11.18 0.80 -22.28
CA ARG A 91 11.76 2.07 -22.73
C ARG A 91 12.95 1.89 -23.68
N ALA A 92 13.70 0.83 -23.49
CA ALA A 92 14.83 0.49 -24.35
C ALA A 92 14.40 -0.26 -25.64
N GLY A 93 13.11 -0.52 -25.84
CA GLY A 93 12.59 -1.24 -27.01
C GLY A 93 12.92 -2.74 -27.01
N ARG A 94 13.34 -3.32 -25.88
CA ARG A 94 13.63 -4.76 -25.75
C ARG A 94 12.42 -5.58 -25.30
N MET A 95 11.37 -4.92 -24.88
CA MET A 95 10.08 -5.50 -24.53
C MET A 95 8.98 -4.81 -25.34
N SER A 96 8.02 -5.57 -25.86
CA SER A 96 6.88 -4.99 -26.56
C SER A 96 5.86 -4.39 -25.58
N GLN A 97 5.04 -3.45 -26.05
CA GLN A 97 3.95 -2.90 -25.24
C GLN A 97 2.97 -4.01 -24.80
N SER A 98 2.64 -4.93 -25.72
CA SER A 98 1.75 -6.05 -25.41
C SER A 98 2.29 -6.97 -24.31
N ASP A 99 3.60 -7.24 -24.30
CA ASP A 99 4.25 -8.02 -23.22
C ASP A 99 4.22 -7.27 -21.89
N PHE A 100 4.37 -5.96 -21.95
CA PHE A 100 4.31 -5.12 -20.74
C PHE A 100 2.89 -5.04 -20.19
N ASP A 101 1.87 -4.95 -21.03
CA ASP A 101 0.46 -4.97 -20.62
C ASP A 101 0.09 -6.33 -19.98
N GLU A 102 0.62 -7.43 -20.51
CA GLU A 102 0.49 -8.76 -19.90
C GLU A 102 1.14 -8.83 -18.51
N LEU A 103 2.35 -8.28 -18.37
CA LEU A 103 3.06 -8.20 -17.10
C LEU A 103 2.30 -7.33 -16.09
N GLU A 104 1.79 -6.18 -16.51
CA GLU A 104 1.01 -5.28 -15.66
C GLU A 104 -0.24 -5.98 -15.13
N ALA A 105 -0.96 -6.68 -15.99
CA ALA A 105 -2.13 -7.49 -15.60
C ALA A 105 -1.76 -8.61 -14.61
N ALA A 106 -0.59 -9.24 -14.77
CA ALA A 106 -0.11 -10.29 -13.89
C ALA A 106 0.41 -9.78 -12.54
N SER A 107 0.73 -8.48 -12.42
CA SER A 107 1.37 -7.91 -11.23
C SER A 107 0.46 -7.86 -9.99
N MET A 108 -0.87 -7.88 -10.17
CA MET A 108 -1.86 -7.88 -9.08
C MET A 108 -2.93 -8.96 -9.34
N PRO A 109 -2.59 -10.24 -9.11
CA PRO A 109 -3.44 -11.36 -9.51
C PRO A 109 -4.67 -11.58 -8.61
N SER A 110 -4.77 -10.90 -7.48
CA SER A 110 -5.89 -11.01 -6.54
C SER A 110 -6.10 -9.73 -5.75
N VAL A 111 -7.21 -9.66 -5.02
CA VAL A 111 -7.43 -8.66 -3.97
C VAL A 111 -6.44 -8.86 -2.84
N GLY A 112 -6.11 -7.79 -2.13
CA GLY A 112 -5.16 -7.79 -1.01
C GLY A 112 -4.23 -6.59 -1.07
N HIS A 113 -3.44 -6.39 -0.01
CA HIS A 113 -2.37 -5.38 -0.03
C HIS A 113 -1.13 -5.93 -0.76
N CYS A 114 -0.10 -5.10 -0.94
CA CYS A 114 1.16 -5.52 -1.57
C CYS A 114 1.68 -6.84 -0.96
N PRO A 115 1.93 -7.88 -1.78
CA PRO A 115 2.33 -9.21 -1.29
C PRO A 115 3.77 -9.27 -0.79
N GLU A 116 4.57 -8.27 -1.09
CA GLU A 116 5.95 -8.22 -0.61
C GLU A 116 6.00 -8.04 0.91
N LEU A 117 6.86 -8.79 1.58
CA LEU A 117 7.18 -8.60 2.99
C LEU A 117 8.09 -7.37 3.14
N GLY A 118 7.63 -6.26 2.61
CA GLY A 118 8.16 -4.92 2.80
C GLY A 118 7.39 -4.20 3.90
N THR A 119 7.22 -2.88 3.76
CA THR A 119 6.57 -2.07 4.81
C THR A 119 5.09 -2.42 4.99
N ALA A 120 4.35 -2.72 3.92
CA ALA A 120 2.90 -3.01 4.01
C ALA A 120 2.61 -4.24 4.88
N SER A 121 3.21 -5.38 4.55
CA SER A 121 3.03 -6.62 5.32
C SER A 121 3.65 -6.53 6.71
N THR A 122 4.78 -5.83 6.87
CA THR A 122 5.40 -5.60 8.17
C THR A 122 4.50 -4.76 9.07
N MET A 123 3.91 -3.69 8.56
CA MET A 123 2.98 -2.86 9.34
C MET A 123 1.70 -3.63 9.70
N ALA A 124 1.21 -4.47 8.80
CA ALA A 124 0.09 -5.36 9.10
C ALA A 124 0.42 -6.29 10.28
N ALA A 125 1.53 -7.03 10.19
CA ALA A 125 1.95 -7.98 11.22
C ALA A 125 2.29 -7.32 12.57
N LEU A 126 2.79 -6.08 12.56
CA LEU A 126 3.08 -5.33 13.81
C LEU A 126 1.81 -4.79 14.47
N THR A 127 0.73 -4.65 13.70
CA THR A 127 -0.53 -4.10 14.18
C THR A 127 -1.45 -5.18 14.77
N GLU A 128 -1.36 -6.41 14.27
CA GLU A 128 -2.02 -7.60 14.82
C GLU A 128 -1.41 -8.02 16.17
#